data_9f7597dd08716a10dc5efa5f69652cd1
#
_entry.id   9f7597dd08716a10dc5efa5f69652cd1
#
_cell.length_a   1.000
_cell.length_b   1.000
_cell.length_c   1.000
_cell.angle_alpha   90.00
_cell.angle_beta   90.00
_cell.angle_gamma   90.00
#
_symmetry.space_group_name_H-M   'P 1'
#
loop_
_entity.id
_entity.type
_entity.pdbx_description
1 polymer ?
#
loop_
_entity_poly.entity_id
_entity_poly.type
_entity_poly.pdbx_seq_one_letter_code
_entity_poly.pdbx_strand_id
1 'polypeptide(L)'
;MGYLGLPLSTLAGSVAALVIGIGIDYSIHILNTYRFHRRDKTISESLSEAVGETGVAILATSITTISAFMAFLVGKMPEMHRFGIIMSIGIGYALLFSFLLLPSVFVLEEKVMTKIHESLKWRMN
;
A
#
# COMPACT_ATOMS: atom_id res chain seq x y z
N MET A 1 -1.54 -17.40 21.35
CA MET A 1 -0.68 -16.22 21.42
C MET A 1 -0.48 -15.70 22.83
N GLY A 2 -1.50 -15.67 23.67
CA GLY A 2 -1.39 -15.20 25.05
C GLY A 2 -0.45 -16.01 25.93
N TYR A 3 -0.24 -17.26 25.61
CA TYR A 3 0.67 -18.13 26.35
C TYR A 3 2.13 -17.93 26.06
N LEU A 4 2.43 -17.42 24.88
CA LEU A 4 3.79 -17.34 24.39
C LEU A 4 4.49 -16.07 24.82
N GLY A 5 3.78 -15.31 25.62
CA GLY A 5 4.33 -14.19 26.34
C GLY A 5 4.52 -12.92 25.54
N LEU A 6 4.92 -11.92 26.28
CA LEU A 6 5.19 -10.58 25.81
C LEU A 6 6.09 -10.46 24.57
N PRO A 7 7.13 -11.30 24.35
CA PRO A 7 7.99 -11.14 23.19
C PRO A 7 7.28 -11.30 21.85
N LEU A 8 6.36 -12.23 21.76
CA LEU A 8 5.60 -12.46 20.52
C LEU A 8 4.61 -11.36 20.23
N SER A 9 4.00 -10.81 21.26
CA SER A 9 3.07 -9.70 21.12
C SER A 9 3.79 -8.41 20.71
N THR A 10 4.98 -8.16 21.25
CA THR A 10 5.82 -7.03 20.86
C THR A 10 6.30 -7.15 19.41
N LEU A 11 6.73 -8.33 19.04
CA LEU A 11 7.19 -8.61 17.68
C LEU A 11 6.04 -8.48 16.67
N ALA A 12 4.87 -9.03 17.00
CA ALA A 12 3.68 -8.91 16.17
C ALA A 12 3.24 -7.44 16.02
N GLY A 13 3.30 -6.66 17.10
CA GLY A 13 3.00 -5.25 17.07
C GLY A 13 3.96 -4.46 16.18
N SER A 14 5.24 -4.76 16.28
CA SER A 14 6.26 -4.13 15.44
C SER A 14 6.07 -4.47 13.96
N VAL A 15 5.79 -5.73 13.65
CA VAL A 15 5.50 -6.18 12.29
C VAL A 15 4.26 -5.46 11.74
N ALA A 16 3.19 -5.40 12.52
CA ALA A 16 1.98 -4.73 12.11
C ALA A 16 2.23 -3.25 11.80
N ALA A 17 2.96 -2.56 12.66
CA ALA A 17 3.31 -1.15 12.47
C ALA A 17 4.13 -0.93 11.19
N LEU A 18 5.12 -1.79 10.94
CA LEU A 18 5.95 -1.72 9.75
C LEU A 18 5.14 -1.98 8.47
N VAL A 19 4.31 -3.01 8.47
CA VAL A 19 3.48 -3.37 7.32
C VAL A 19 2.49 -2.26 6.99
N ILE A 20 1.85 -1.69 8.01
CA ILE A 20 0.94 -0.56 7.84
C ILE A 20 1.69 0.65 7.28
N GLY A 21 2.86 0.97 7.83
CA GLY A 21 3.69 2.06 7.35
C GLY A 21 4.09 1.90 5.89
N ILE A 22 4.51 0.72 5.49
CA ILE A 22 4.87 0.40 4.10
C ILE A 22 3.65 0.50 3.19
N GLY A 23 2.50 -0.01 3.64
CA GLY A 23 1.26 0.08 2.87
C GLY A 23 0.80 1.52 2.63
N ILE A 24 0.90 2.36 3.65
CA ILE A 24 0.60 3.79 3.53
C ILE A 24 1.57 4.46 2.55
N ASP A 25 2.85 4.13 2.64
CA ASP A 25 3.87 4.68 1.75
C ASP A 25 3.57 4.36 0.28
N TYR A 26 3.24 3.12 -0.01
CA TYR A 26 2.82 2.70 -1.36
C TYR A 26 1.59 3.47 -1.83
N SER A 27 0.61 3.63 -0.94
CA SER A 27 -0.62 4.36 -1.23
C SER A 27 -0.34 5.82 -1.57
N ILE A 28 0.52 6.48 -0.79
CA ILE A 28 0.89 7.87 -1.00
C ILE A 28 1.60 8.05 -2.33
N HIS A 29 2.52 7.16 -2.69
CA HIS A 29 3.25 7.25 -3.96
C HIS A 29 2.31 7.13 -5.16
N ILE A 30 1.39 6.16 -5.14
CA ILE A 30 0.42 5.98 -6.20
C ILE A 30 -0.52 7.19 -6.28
N LEU A 31 -0.99 7.67 -5.14
CA LEU A 31 -1.88 8.84 -5.06
C LEU A 31 -1.21 10.09 -5.64
N ASN A 32 0.03 10.36 -5.28
CA ASN A 32 0.77 11.51 -5.78
C ASN A 32 0.96 11.45 -7.29
N THR A 33 1.33 10.30 -7.82
CA THR A 33 1.49 10.10 -9.26
C THR A 33 0.15 10.25 -9.99
N TYR A 34 -0.92 9.69 -9.42
CA TYR A 34 -2.27 9.84 -9.95
C TYR A 34 -2.69 11.30 -10.02
N ARG A 35 -2.51 12.06 -8.96
CA ARG A 35 -2.86 13.49 -8.91
C ARG A 35 -2.04 14.31 -9.90
N PHE A 36 -0.79 13.96 -10.08
CA PHE A 36 0.08 14.62 -11.05
C PHE A 36 -0.44 14.44 -12.49
N HIS A 37 -0.81 13.23 -12.86
CA HIS A 37 -1.33 12.93 -14.20
C HIS A 37 -2.77 13.42 -14.40
N ARG A 38 -3.53 13.56 -13.32
CA ARG A 38 -4.94 13.96 -13.37
C ARG A 38 -5.15 15.40 -13.85
N ARG A 39 -4.13 16.22 -13.80
CA ARG A 39 -4.21 17.61 -14.25
C ARG A 39 -4.54 17.74 -15.73
N ASP A 40 -3.99 16.86 -16.56
CA ASP A 40 -4.05 16.96 -18.02
C ASP A 40 -4.79 15.80 -18.69
N LYS A 41 -5.22 14.77 -17.92
CA LYS A 41 -5.74 13.52 -18.45
C LYS A 41 -7.03 13.09 -17.78
N THR A 42 -7.74 12.14 -18.44
CA THR A 42 -8.94 11.54 -17.89
C THR A 42 -8.60 10.62 -16.71
N ILE A 43 -9.61 10.22 -15.95
CA ILE A 43 -9.46 9.34 -14.78
C ILE A 43 -8.80 8.03 -15.15
N SER A 44 -9.29 7.38 -16.19
CA SER A 44 -8.77 6.09 -16.68
C SER A 44 -7.31 6.17 -17.08
N GLU A 45 -6.95 7.20 -17.83
CA GLU A 45 -5.57 7.42 -18.29
C GLU A 45 -4.64 7.74 -17.14
N SER A 46 -5.06 8.62 -16.24
CA SER A 46 -4.28 9.00 -15.05
C SER A 46 -4.03 7.81 -14.15
N LEU A 47 -5.03 6.99 -13.93
CA LEU A 47 -4.92 5.79 -13.11
C LEU A 47 -4.00 4.76 -13.75
N SER A 48 -4.17 4.51 -15.05
CA SER A 48 -3.33 3.58 -15.80
C SER A 48 -1.86 3.99 -15.78
N GLU A 49 -1.57 5.27 -15.98
CA GLU A 49 -0.20 5.78 -15.93
C GLU A 49 0.39 5.78 -14.53
N ALA A 50 -0.40 6.14 -13.52
CA ALA A 50 0.04 6.11 -12.14
C ALA A 50 0.40 4.69 -11.71
N VAL A 51 -0.44 3.72 -12.02
CA VAL A 51 -0.18 2.31 -11.73
C VAL A 51 1.01 1.79 -12.54
N GLY A 52 1.14 2.20 -13.82
CA GLY A 52 2.25 1.80 -14.67
C GLY A 52 3.60 2.31 -14.20
N GLU A 53 3.71 3.60 -13.92
CA GLU A 53 4.96 4.23 -13.50
C GLU A 53 5.34 3.87 -12.05
N THR A 54 4.44 4.11 -11.12
CA THR A 54 4.69 3.89 -9.71
C THR A 54 4.65 2.41 -9.36
N GLY A 55 3.81 1.64 -10.04
CA GLY A 55 3.67 0.22 -9.82
C GLY A 55 4.97 -0.56 -10.04
N VAL A 56 5.70 -0.26 -11.10
CA VAL A 56 6.99 -0.89 -11.38
C VAL A 56 8.00 -0.58 -10.27
N ALA A 57 8.06 0.66 -9.84
CA ALA A 57 8.95 1.08 -8.75
C ALA A 57 8.59 0.39 -7.42
N ILE A 58 7.31 0.32 -7.11
CA ILE A 58 6.80 -0.34 -5.89
C ILE A 58 7.10 -1.84 -5.94
N LEU A 59 6.88 -2.48 -7.09
CA LEU A 59 7.20 -3.90 -7.26
C LEU A 59 8.69 -4.16 -7.06
N ALA A 60 9.54 -3.37 -7.67
CA ALA A 60 10.99 -3.50 -7.52
C ALA A 60 11.41 -3.34 -6.05
N THR A 61 10.90 -2.33 -5.37
CA THR A 61 11.18 -2.08 -3.95
C THR A 61 10.66 -3.22 -3.08
N SER A 62 9.47 -3.72 -3.35
CA SER A 62 8.87 -4.83 -2.61
C SER A 62 9.68 -6.12 -2.76
N ILE A 63 10.10 -6.43 -3.97
CA ILE A 63 10.93 -7.61 -4.24
C ILE A 63 12.25 -7.51 -3.48
N THR A 64 12.89 -6.36 -3.52
CA THR A 64 14.15 -6.11 -2.79
C THR A 64 13.94 -6.26 -1.28
N THR A 65 12.89 -5.68 -0.75
CA THR A 65 12.58 -5.73 0.70
C THR A 65 12.24 -7.15 1.14
N ILE A 66 11.42 -7.86 0.38
CA ILE A 66 11.08 -9.26 0.66
C ILE A 66 12.34 -10.13 0.63
N SER A 67 13.22 -9.92 -0.36
CA SER A 67 14.49 -10.63 -0.46
C SER A 67 15.37 -10.39 0.77
N ALA A 68 15.40 -9.16 1.26
CA ALA A 68 16.15 -8.83 2.47
C ALA A 68 15.59 -9.55 3.71
N PHE A 69 14.27 -9.60 3.85
CA PHE A 69 13.66 -10.34 4.96
C PHE A 69 13.80 -11.86 4.81
N MET A 70 13.78 -12.35 3.58
CA MET A 70 14.06 -13.77 3.31
C MET A 70 15.49 -14.16 3.67
N ALA A 71 16.42 -13.23 3.66
CA ALA A 71 17.79 -13.49 4.12
C ALA A 71 17.84 -13.88 5.61
N PHE A 72 16.85 -13.45 6.41
CA PHE A 72 16.76 -13.89 7.80
C PHE A 72 16.49 -15.39 7.95
N LEU A 73 15.98 -16.04 6.91
CA LEU A 73 15.77 -17.48 6.91
C LEU A 73 17.08 -18.27 6.95
N VAL A 74 18.18 -17.65 6.51
CA VAL A 74 19.50 -18.27 6.57
C VAL A 74 20.10 -18.19 7.98
N GLY A 75 19.59 -17.27 8.81
CA GLY A 75 20.02 -17.09 10.18
C GLY A 75 19.74 -18.31 11.06
N LYS A 76 20.54 -18.49 12.09
CA LYS A 76 20.41 -19.62 13.02
C LYS A 76 19.39 -19.40 14.14
N MET A 77 18.78 -18.21 14.20
CA MET A 77 17.82 -17.87 15.25
C MET A 77 16.39 -18.13 14.79
N PRO A 78 15.62 -18.99 15.49
CA PRO A 78 14.25 -19.30 15.13
C PRO A 78 13.32 -18.07 15.08
N GLU A 79 13.55 -17.11 15.94
CA GLU A 79 12.76 -15.88 15.99
C GLU A 79 12.94 -15.02 14.73
N MET A 80 14.17 -14.98 14.22
CA MET A 80 14.48 -14.28 12.97
C MET A 80 13.80 -14.92 11.77
N HIS A 81 13.73 -16.24 11.74
CA HIS A 81 12.99 -17.00 10.73
C HIS A 81 11.52 -16.58 10.69
N ARG A 82 10.88 -16.58 11.85
CA ARG A 82 9.47 -16.22 11.98
C ARG A 82 9.24 -14.78 11.55
N PHE A 83 10.11 -13.89 12.00
CA PHE A 83 10.05 -12.48 11.65
C PHE A 83 10.15 -12.29 10.14
N GLY A 84 11.14 -12.91 9.49
CA GLY A 84 11.34 -12.82 8.05
C GLY A 84 10.15 -13.30 7.24
N ILE A 85 9.56 -14.43 7.63
CA ILE A 85 8.37 -15.00 6.98
C ILE A 85 7.17 -14.06 7.12
N ILE A 86 6.89 -13.61 8.33
CA ILE A 86 5.74 -12.75 8.63
C ILE A 86 5.87 -11.43 7.88
N MET A 87 7.06 -10.83 7.88
CA MET A 87 7.30 -9.58 7.17
C MET A 87 7.15 -9.73 5.66
N SER A 88 7.69 -10.81 5.09
CA SER A 88 7.57 -11.08 3.65
C SER A 88 6.12 -11.23 3.21
N ILE A 89 5.34 -11.98 3.97
CA ILE A 89 3.91 -12.15 3.72
C ILE A 89 3.16 -10.83 3.90
N GLY A 90 3.45 -10.10 4.98
CA GLY A 90 2.83 -8.80 5.27
C GLY A 90 3.06 -7.77 4.15
N ILE A 91 4.29 -7.69 3.66
CA ILE A 91 4.64 -6.78 2.55
C ILE A 91 3.91 -7.20 1.27
N GLY A 92 3.84 -8.50 1.00
CA GLY A 92 3.08 -9.03 -0.13
C GLY A 92 1.61 -8.65 -0.08
N TYR A 93 0.97 -8.78 1.08
CA TYR A 93 -0.41 -8.35 1.27
C TYR A 93 -0.57 -6.83 1.17
N ALA A 94 0.34 -6.06 1.74
CA ALA A 94 0.31 -4.60 1.63
C ALA A 94 0.37 -4.16 0.16
N LEU A 95 1.21 -4.80 -0.62
CA LEU A 95 1.33 -4.57 -2.05
C LEU A 95 0.01 -4.87 -2.78
N LEU A 96 -0.56 -6.05 -2.53
CA LEU A 96 -1.83 -6.45 -3.14
C LEU A 96 -2.95 -5.51 -2.79
N PHE A 97 -3.09 -5.16 -1.52
CA PHE A 97 -4.10 -4.22 -1.07
C PHE A 97 -3.93 -2.84 -1.71
N SER A 98 -2.71 -2.36 -1.82
CA SER A 98 -2.43 -1.08 -2.47
C SER A 98 -2.89 -1.07 -3.93
N PHE A 99 -2.61 -2.12 -4.66
CA PHE A 99 -3.01 -2.21 -6.07
C PHE A 99 -4.52 -2.45 -6.27
N LEU A 100 -5.17 -3.14 -5.32
CA LEU A 100 -6.60 -3.45 -5.43
C LEU A 100 -7.49 -2.35 -4.89
N LEU A 101 -7.12 -1.76 -3.74
CA LEU A 101 -7.96 -0.78 -3.05
C LEU A 101 -7.84 0.62 -3.62
N LEU A 102 -6.65 1.02 -4.05
CA LEU A 102 -6.43 2.39 -4.52
C LEU A 102 -7.26 2.76 -5.75
N PRO A 103 -7.36 1.91 -6.79
CA PRO A 103 -8.25 2.22 -7.91
C PRO A 103 -9.71 2.40 -7.48
N SER A 104 -10.18 1.57 -6.55
CA SER A 104 -11.53 1.64 -6.02
C SER A 104 -11.77 2.94 -5.24
N VAL A 105 -10.82 3.35 -4.43
CA VAL A 105 -10.89 4.60 -3.65
C VAL A 105 -10.88 5.80 -4.58
N PHE A 106 -10.06 5.82 -5.61
CA PHE A 106 -10.00 6.92 -6.57
C PHE A 106 -11.30 7.08 -7.35
N VAL A 107 -11.91 5.99 -7.77
CA VAL A 107 -13.20 6.02 -8.46
C VAL A 107 -14.29 6.57 -7.53
N LEU A 108 -14.28 6.17 -6.25
CA LEU A 108 -15.22 6.69 -5.25
C LEU A 108 -15.01 8.18 -4.99
N GLU A 109 -13.77 8.61 -4.83
CA GLU A 109 -13.41 10.01 -4.63
C GLU A 109 -13.94 10.88 -5.78
N GLU A 110 -13.78 10.43 -7.00
CA GLU A 110 -14.27 11.15 -8.17
C GLU A 110 -15.79 11.20 -8.26
N LYS A 111 -16.49 10.12 -7.92
CA LYS A 111 -17.95 10.11 -7.84
C LYS A 111 -18.46 11.11 -6.81
N VAL A 112 -17.81 11.18 -5.66
CA VAL A 112 -18.14 12.13 -4.59
C VAL A 112 -17.89 13.57 -5.06
N MET A 113 -16.76 13.82 -5.70
CA MET A 113 -16.42 15.14 -6.24
C MET A 113 -17.40 15.60 -7.32
N THR A 114 -17.81 14.71 -8.21
CA THR A 114 -18.84 14.99 -9.23
C THR A 114 -20.18 15.33 -8.60
N LYS A 115 -20.61 14.59 -7.58
CA LYS A 115 -21.83 14.88 -6.83
C LYS A 115 -21.78 16.24 -6.15
N ILE A 116 -20.69 16.58 -5.53
CA ILE A 116 -20.49 17.88 -4.87
C ILE A 116 -20.55 19.01 -5.92
N HIS A 117 -19.93 18.81 -7.05
CA HIS A 117 -19.91 19.79 -8.13
C HIS A 117 -21.31 20.03 -8.69
N GLU A 118 -22.09 18.98 -8.89
CA GLU A 118 -23.49 19.08 -9.31
C GLU A 118 -24.36 19.80 -8.27
N SER A 119 -24.17 19.46 -6.99
CA SER A 119 -24.89 20.15 -5.90
C SER A 119 -24.58 21.65 -5.86
N LEU A 120 -23.34 22.02 -6.05
CA LEU A 120 -22.94 23.43 -6.10
C LEU A 120 -23.54 24.15 -7.32
N LYS A 121 -23.59 23.48 -8.47
CA LYS A 121 -24.19 24.01 -9.68
C LYS A 121 -25.68 24.29 -9.51
N TRP A 122 -26.38 23.40 -8.79
CA TRP A 122 -27.80 23.59 -8.45
C TRP A 122 -28.03 24.78 -7.53
N ARG A 123 -27.12 25.06 -6.61
CA ARG A 123 -27.21 26.20 -5.70
C ARG A 123 -26.92 27.54 -6.37
N MET A 124 -26.17 27.52 -7.43
CA MET A 124 -25.79 28.74 -8.18
C MET A 124 -26.84 29.16 -9.21
N ASN A 125 -27.75 28.28 -9.59
CA ASN A 125 -28.88 28.54 -10.42
C ASN A 125 -30.15 28.75 -9.57
#